data_bcd72d90376ce1895941baae3c9350ee
#
_entry.id   bcd72d90376ce1895941baae3c9350ee
#
_cell.length_a   1.000
_cell.length_b   1.000
_cell.length_c   1.000
_cell.angle_alpha   90.00
_cell.angle_beta   90.00
_cell.angle_gamma   90.00
#
_symmetry.space_group_name_H-M   'P 1'
#
loop_
_entity.id
_entity.type
_entity.pdbx_description
1 polymer ?
#
loop_
_entity_poly.entity_id
_entity_poly.type
_entity_poly.pdbx_seq_one_letter_code
_entity_poly.pdbx_strand_id
1 'polypeptide(L)'
;MRSRFPGTNVTYLHADFTQRLDIPPLDGIVMANSLHFLRNKDATLQLVRSYLQPQGRLLIVEYNTDRGNPWVPYPFSYPRWEAMARQNGLINTQLLETRPSRSFSGMYSALSILPN
;
A
#
# COMPACT_ATOMS: atom_id res chain seq x y z
N MET A 1 -19.53 -1.16 -8.12
CA MET A 1 -19.30 -2.62 -8.14
C MET A 1 -19.75 -3.22 -6.82
N ARG A 2 -20.41 -4.35 -6.90
CA ARG A 2 -20.94 -5.01 -5.71
C ARG A 2 -19.85 -5.89 -5.08
N SER A 3 -19.84 -5.97 -3.74
CA SER A 3 -18.95 -6.88 -3.04
C SER A 3 -19.24 -8.35 -3.41
N ARG A 4 -18.18 -9.15 -3.55
CA ARG A 4 -18.28 -10.60 -3.81
C ARG A 4 -18.27 -11.42 -2.53
N PHE A 5 -18.13 -10.76 -1.39
CA PHE A 5 -17.95 -11.44 -0.09
C PHE A 5 -19.14 -11.12 0.80
N PRO A 6 -20.19 -11.97 0.76
CA PRO A 6 -21.36 -11.75 1.61
C PRO A 6 -20.94 -11.67 3.08
N GLY A 7 -21.52 -10.73 3.80
CA GLY A 7 -21.22 -10.53 5.21
C GLY A 7 -19.97 -9.72 5.50
N THR A 8 -19.26 -9.23 4.48
CA THR A 8 -18.10 -8.36 4.64
C THR A 8 -18.39 -6.95 4.12
N ASN A 9 -17.73 -5.95 4.71
CA ASN A 9 -17.80 -4.56 4.26
C ASN A 9 -16.69 -4.25 3.27
N VAL A 10 -16.69 -4.94 2.14
CA VAL A 10 -15.72 -4.69 1.07
C VAL A 10 -16.41 -3.95 -0.07
N THR A 11 -15.91 -2.77 -0.38
CA THR A 11 -16.37 -1.97 -1.50
C THR A 11 -15.23 -1.79 -2.49
N TYR A 12 -15.51 -2.04 -3.76
CA TYR A 12 -14.54 -1.81 -4.83
C TYR A 12 -14.80 -0.46 -5.46
N LEU A 13 -13.76 0.36 -5.51
CA LEU A 13 -13.80 1.68 -6.12
C LEU A 13 -12.75 1.76 -7.22
N HIS A 14 -13.19 2.03 -8.44
CA HIS A 14 -12.30 2.23 -9.58
C HIS A 14 -12.03 3.73 -9.72
N ALA A 15 -10.89 4.19 -9.23
CA ALA A 15 -10.54 5.61 -9.21
C ALA A 15 -9.03 5.78 -9.24
N ASP A 16 -8.59 7.00 -9.54
CA ASP A 16 -7.17 7.37 -9.48
C ASP A 16 -6.77 7.60 -8.03
N PHE A 17 -5.99 6.69 -7.47
CA PHE A 17 -5.56 6.75 -6.06
C PHE A 17 -4.58 7.90 -5.78
N THR A 18 -4.04 8.56 -6.81
CA THR A 18 -3.18 9.73 -6.63
C THR A 18 -3.98 11.01 -6.44
N GLN A 19 -5.29 10.97 -6.66
CA GLN A 19 -6.19 12.09 -6.49
C GLN A 19 -7.04 11.89 -5.24
N ARG A 20 -7.43 12.99 -4.60
CA ARG A 20 -8.27 12.88 -3.42
C ARG A 20 -9.63 12.30 -3.78
N LEU A 21 -10.04 11.28 -3.02
CA LEU A 21 -11.31 10.60 -3.19
C LEU A 21 -12.28 11.01 -2.09
N ASP A 22 -13.56 11.15 -2.46
CA ASP A 22 -14.62 11.41 -1.50
C ASP A 22 -15.19 10.06 -1.04
N ILE A 23 -14.54 9.47 -0.04
CA ILE A 23 -14.91 8.17 0.52
C ILE A 23 -15.02 8.28 2.04
N PRO A 24 -15.85 7.44 2.66
CA PRO A 24 -15.93 7.42 4.13
C PRO A 24 -14.63 6.91 4.74
N PRO A 25 -14.38 7.17 6.03
CA PRO A 25 -13.22 6.61 6.71
C PRO A 25 -13.18 5.09 6.64
N LEU A 26 -12.01 4.53 6.47
CA LEU A 26 -11.80 3.11 6.23
C LEU A 26 -11.04 2.45 7.37
N ASP A 27 -11.39 1.21 7.69
CA ASP A 27 -10.67 0.40 8.65
C ASP A 27 -9.39 -0.20 8.06
N GLY A 28 -9.35 -0.36 6.75
CA GLY A 28 -8.18 -0.90 6.07
C GLY A 28 -8.17 -0.58 4.59
N ILE A 29 -6.96 -0.52 4.05
CA ILE A 29 -6.71 -0.29 2.62
C ILE A 29 -5.67 -1.30 2.16
N VAL A 30 -5.91 -1.90 1.00
CA VAL A 30 -4.94 -2.77 0.34
C VAL A 30 -4.47 -2.10 -0.95
N MET A 31 -3.17 -1.99 -1.13
CA MET A 31 -2.55 -1.46 -2.35
C MET A 31 -1.60 -2.52 -2.90
N ALA A 32 -1.98 -3.14 -3.99
CA ALA A 32 -1.17 -4.17 -4.62
C ALA A 32 -0.62 -3.68 -5.96
N ASN A 33 0.69 -3.71 -6.12
CA ASN A 33 1.38 -3.33 -7.36
C ASN A 33 1.01 -1.93 -7.86
N SER A 34 0.83 -1.00 -6.94
CA SER A 34 0.33 0.34 -7.26
C SER A 34 1.37 1.43 -7.06
N LEU A 35 2.08 1.40 -5.94
CA LEU A 35 2.97 2.48 -5.54
C LEU A 35 4.25 2.55 -6.37
N HIS A 36 4.67 1.45 -6.99
CA HIS A 36 5.90 1.42 -7.77
C HIS A 36 5.83 2.23 -9.07
N PHE A 37 4.64 2.70 -9.46
CA PHE A 37 4.51 3.61 -10.60
C PHE A 37 4.84 5.06 -10.25
N LEU A 38 4.89 5.39 -8.96
CA LEU A 38 5.14 6.75 -8.48
C LEU A 38 6.59 6.91 -8.08
N ARG A 39 7.25 7.92 -8.65
CA ARG A 39 8.62 8.25 -8.26
C ARG A 39 8.64 8.78 -6.83
N ASN A 40 7.79 9.76 -6.53
CA ASN A 40 7.60 10.29 -5.18
C ASN A 40 6.26 9.78 -4.64
N LYS A 41 6.32 9.03 -3.55
CA LYS A 41 5.15 8.35 -3.00
C LYS A 41 4.54 9.08 -1.81
N ASP A 42 5.22 10.12 -1.29
CA ASP A 42 4.82 10.76 -0.04
C ASP A 42 3.43 11.40 -0.12
N ALA A 43 3.15 12.13 -1.19
CA ALA A 43 1.85 12.78 -1.36
C ALA A 43 0.71 11.76 -1.38
N THR A 44 0.89 10.64 -2.09
CA THR A 44 -0.11 9.57 -2.16
C THR A 44 -0.26 8.88 -0.81
N LEU A 45 0.83 8.65 -0.09
CA LEU A 45 0.76 8.04 1.24
C LEU A 45 0.03 8.96 2.22
N GLN A 46 0.19 10.27 2.12
CA GLN A 46 -0.56 11.20 2.95
C GLN A 46 -2.06 11.15 2.63
N LEU A 47 -2.43 11.04 1.35
CA LEU A 47 -3.83 10.84 0.98
C LEU A 47 -4.39 9.53 1.53
N VAL A 48 -3.67 8.43 1.33
CA VAL A 48 -4.08 7.11 1.83
C VAL A 48 -4.25 7.15 3.34
N ARG A 49 -3.30 7.73 4.04
CA ARG A 49 -3.37 7.90 5.48
C ARG A 49 -4.63 8.67 5.90
N SER A 50 -5.01 9.69 5.14
CA SER A 50 -6.18 10.51 5.46
C SER A 50 -7.50 9.74 5.35
N TYR A 51 -7.54 8.63 4.63
CA TYR A 51 -8.74 7.80 4.49
C TYR A 51 -8.89 6.78 5.62
N LEU A 52 -7.82 6.51 6.35
CA LEU A 52 -7.85 5.50 7.42
C LEU A 52 -8.39 6.08 8.72
N GLN A 53 -9.18 5.28 9.42
CA GLN A 53 -9.56 5.57 10.79
C GLN A 53 -8.36 5.34 11.72
N PRO A 54 -8.38 5.89 12.95
CA PRO A 54 -7.39 5.52 13.96
C PRO A 54 -7.32 3.99 14.11
N GLN A 55 -6.12 3.44 14.21
CA GLN A 55 -5.84 2.00 14.22
C GLN A 55 -6.12 1.32 12.88
N GLY A 56 -6.42 2.08 11.83
CA GLY A 56 -6.62 1.55 10.51
C GLY A 56 -5.36 0.91 9.95
N ARG A 57 -5.53 -0.05 9.05
CA ARG A 57 -4.45 -0.88 8.53
C ARG A 57 -4.19 -0.59 7.06
N LEU A 58 -2.94 -0.45 6.71
CA LEU A 58 -2.51 -0.37 5.31
C LEU A 58 -1.70 -1.62 4.98
N LEU A 59 -2.20 -2.41 4.04
CA LEU A 59 -1.51 -3.58 3.50
C LEU A 59 -1.01 -3.25 2.12
N ILE A 60 0.29 -3.48 1.88
CA ILE A 60 0.85 -3.33 0.54
C ILE A 60 1.40 -4.66 0.05
N VAL A 61 1.39 -4.84 -1.28
CA VAL A 61 2.04 -5.95 -1.97
C VAL A 61 2.89 -5.34 -3.07
N GLU A 62 4.19 -5.59 -3.03
CA GLU A 62 5.13 -4.96 -3.96
C GLU A 62 6.31 -5.87 -4.26
N TYR A 63 7.10 -5.51 -5.29
CA TYR A 63 8.34 -6.20 -5.63
C TYR A 63 9.43 -5.83 -4.63
N ASN A 64 10.17 -6.83 -4.17
CA ASN A 64 11.20 -6.66 -3.13
C ASN A 64 12.56 -6.33 -3.74
N THR A 65 12.66 -5.18 -4.36
CA THR A 65 13.86 -4.66 -4.98
C THR A 65 13.82 -3.14 -5.05
N ASP A 66 14.97 -2.50 -5.08
CA ASP A 66 15.07 -1.06 -5.29
C ASP A 66 15.49 -0.71 -6.72
N ARG A 67 15.64 -1.73 -7.57
CA ARG A 67 16.08 -1.56 -8.95
C ARG A 67 14.90 -1.70 -9.91
N GLY A 68 14.55 -0.59 -10.57
CA GLY A 68 13.44 -0.55 -11.49
C GLY A 68 13.74 -1.00 -12.90
N ASN A 69 12.68 -1.15 -13.67
CA ASN A 69 12.72 -1.37 -15.11
C ASN A 69 11.53 -0.63 -15.75
N PRO A 70 11.36 -0.66 -17.11
CA PRO A 70 10.28 0.10 -17.73
C PRO A 70 8.86 -0.28 -17.28
N TRP A 71 8.63 -1.52 -16.84
CA TRP A 71 7.31 -1.97 -16.39
C TRP A 71 7.07 -1.70 -14.91
N VAL A 72 8.13 -1.71 -14.12
CA VAL A 72 8.09 -1.43 -12.68
C VAL A 72 9.18 -0.38 -12.42
N PRO A 73 8.87 0.91 -12.70
CA PRO A 73 9.93 1.92 -12.75
C PRO A 73 10.50 2.32 -11.39
N TYR A 74 9.71 2.28 -10.33
CA TYR A 74 10.12 2.78 -9.02
C TYR A 74 9.77 1.81 -7.90
N PRO A 75 10.27 0.56 -7.95
CA PRO A 75 10.03 -0.41 -6.89
C PRO A 75 10.77 -0.03 -5.63
N PHE A 76 10.40 -0.66 -4.54
CA PHE A 76 11.04 -0.41 -3.25
C PHE A 76 11.04 -1.70 -2.44
N SER A 77 12.21 -2.05 -1.93
CA SER A 77 12.36 -3.21 -1.05
C SER A 77 11.64 -3.00 0.27
N TYR A 78 11.44 -4.07 1.03
CA TYR A 78 10.79 -3.98 2.33
C TYR A 78 11.51 -3.01 3.29
N PRO A 79 12.85 -3.02 3.43
CA PRO A 79 13.52 -2.04 4.30
C PRO A 79 13.23 -0.60 3.92
N ARG A 80 13.13 -0.31 2.63
CA ARG A 80 12.74 1.02 2.16
C ARG A 80 11.29 1.35 2.50
N TRP A 81 10.40 0.38 2.35
CA TRP A 81 9.00 0.57 2.74
C TRP A 81 8.88 0.87 4.22
N GLU A 82 9.58 0.11 5.07
CA GLU A 82 9.54 0.31 6.51
C GLU A 82 9.94 1.75 6.88
N ALA A 83 11.02 2.26 6.28
CA ALA A 83 11.46 3.63 6.50
C ALA A 83 10.44 4.64 6.00
N MET A 84 9.88 4.42 4.82
CA MET A 84 8.91 5.30 4.19
C MET A 84 7.60 5.36 4.97
N ALA A 85 7.12 4.22 5.44
CA ALA A 85 5.93 4.15 6.29
C ALA A 85 6.12 4.96 7.56
N ARG A 86 7.25 4.79 8.24
CA ARG A 86 7.57 5.54 9.45
C ARG A 86 7.64 7.03 9.18
N GLN A 87 8.28 7.45 8.09
CA GLN A 87 8.37 8.86 7.73
C GLN A 87 6.99 9.47 7.46
N ASN A 88 6.04 8.67 7.03
CA ASN A 88 4.67 9.11 6.76
C ASN A 88 3.72 8.88 7.93
N GLY A 89 4.24 8.60 9.12
CA GLY A 89 3.44 8.54 10.34
C GLY A 89 2.71 7.23 10.56
N LEU A 90 3.07 6.17 9.84
CA LEU A 90 2.55 4.83 10.07
C LEU A 90 3.46 4.09 11.06
N ILE A 91 2.88 3.20 11.83
CA ILE A 91 3.59 2.48 12.91
C ILE A 91 3.40 0.98 12.77
N ASN A 92 4.20 0.24 13.55
CA ASN A 92 4.12 -1.23 13.66
C ASN A 92 4.18 -1.92 12.29
N THR A 93 5.06 -1.43 11.43
CA THR A 93 5.24 -2.01 10.11
C THR A 93 5.83 -3.40 10.23
N GLN A 94 5.20 -4.38 9.59
CA GLN A 94 5.56 -5.79 9.65
C GLN A 94 5.65 -6.37 8.25
N LEU A 95 6.70 -7.14 8.02
CA LEU A 95 6.77 -8.00 6.85
C LEU A 95 5.85 -9.21 7.11
N LEU A 96 4.85 -9.40 6.25
CA LEU A 96 3.92 -10.52 6.41
C LEU A 96 4.38 -11.77 5.66
N GLU A 97 4.73 -11.61 4.39
CA GLU A 97 5.09 -12.74 3.55
C GLU A 97 6.04 -12.30 2.44
N THR A 98 6.87 -13.22 1.98
CA THR A 98 7.68 -13.05 0.77
C THR A 98 7.38 -14.21 -0.16
N ARG A 99 7.39 -13.92 -1.47
CA ARG A 99 7.16 -14.93 -2.49
C ARG A 99 8.16 -14.76 -3.62
N PRO A 100 8.70 -15.85 -4.17
CA PRO A 100 9.59 -15.74 -5.33
C PRO A 100 8.83 -15.19 -6.54
N SER A 101 9.55 -14.47 -7.39
CA SER A 101 9.02 -13.95 -8.64
C SER A 101 10.05 -14.17 -9.73
N ARG A 102 9.59 -14.40 -10.97
CA ARG A 102 10.47 -14.58 -12.12
C ARG A 102 11.18 -13.28 -12.51
N SER A 103 10.58 -12.15 -12.23
CA SER A 103 11.02 -10.87 -12.76
C SER A 103 11.95 -10.09 -11.85
N PHE A 104 12.00 -10.43 -10.54
CA PHE A 104 12.77 -9.68 -9.55
C PHE A 104 13.19 -10.59 -8.41
N SER A 105 13.77 -10.00 -7.37
CA SER A 105 14.15 -10.71 -6.14
C SER A 105 12.97 -11.31 -5.39
N GLY A 106 11.76 -11.19 -5.95
CA GLY A 106 10.52 -11.68 -5.36
C GLY A 106 9.58 -10.55 -5.00
N MET A 107 8.49 -10.94 -4.37
CA MET A 107 7.48 -10.00 -3.89
C MET A 107 7.35 -10.12 -2.37
N TYR A 108 6.84 -9.08 -1.76
CA TYR A 108 6.51 -9.10 -0.33
C TYR A 108 5.15 -8.45 -0.07
N SER A 109 4.56 -8.81 1.05
CA SER A 109 3.45 -8.07 1.61
C SER A 109 3.84 -7.54 2.99
N ALA A 110 3.33 -6.36 3.30
CA ALA A 110 3.65 -5.68 4.54
C ALA A 110 2.43 -4.95 5.09
N LEU A 111 2.33 -4.92 6.40
CA LEU A 111 1.23 -4.26 7.12
C LEU A 111 1.79 -3.09 7.94
N SER A 112 1.10 -1.97 7.86
CA SER A 112 1.38 -0.81 8.70
C SER A 112 0.07 -0.31 9.31
N ILE A 113 0.16 0.40 10.42
CA ILE A 113 -1.00 0.83 11.20
C ILE A 113 -0.96 2.34 11.36
N LEU A 114 -2.12 2.98 11.19
CA LEU A 114 -2.27 4.39 11.53
C LEU A 114 -2.44 4.50 13.04
N PRO A 115 -1.61 5.27 13.76
CA PRO A 115 -1.78 5.48 15.20
C PRO A 115 -3.05 6.28 15.51
N ASN A 116 -3.41 6.30 16.76
CA ASN A 116 -4.56 7.08 17.24
C ASN A 116 -4.39 8.58 16.98
#